data_cd785e74000a4ef09ef8ff5b33e3777d
#
_entry.id   cd785e74000a4ef09ef8ff5b33e3777d
#
_cell.length_a   1.000
_cell.length_b   1.000
_cell.length_c   1.000
_cell.angle_alpha   90.00
_cell.angle_beta   90.00
_cell.angle_gamma   90.00
#
_symmetry.space_group_name_H-M   'P 1'
#
loop_
_entity.id
_entity.type
_entity.pdbx_description
1 polymer ?
#
loop_
_entity_poly.entity_id
_entity_poly.type
_entity_poly.pdbx_seq_one_letter_code
_entity_poly.pdbx_strand_id
1 'polypeptide(L)'
;MGEFINFLGNNLADFWTYTGFANATVGHIVMILIGLFFIYLAVAKEFEPMLLIPIGFGILIGNIPFNMEAGLKVGIYEEGSVLNILYQGVTSGWYPPLIFLGIGAMTDFSALISNPKLMLIGAAAQFGIFGAYMIALAMGFDPMQAGAIGIIGGADGPTAIFLSSKLAPNLMGAIAVSAYSYMALVPVIQPPIMRLLTTKHERLIRMKPPRVVSHTEKVMFPIIGLLLTCFLVPSGLPLLGLSLIHISEPTRRRGISY
;
A
#
# COMPACT_ATOMS: atom_id res chain seq x y z
N MET A 1 48.98 30.25 -13.29
CA MET A 1 47.68 30.26 -14.01
C MET A 1 47.30 28.85 -14.50
N GLY A 2 48.22 28.06 -15.07
CA GLY A 2 47.93 26.69 -15.52
C GLY A 2 47.54 25.73 -14.38
N GLU A 3 48.22 25.77 -13.23
CA GLU A 3 47.87 24.94 -12.06
C GLU A 3 46.51 25.27 -11.47
N PHE A 4 46.10 26.53 -11.47
CA PHE A 4 44.80 26.96 -11.03
C PHE A 4 43.67 26.49 -11.97
N ILE A 5 43.90 26.52 -13.28
CA ILE A 5 42.97 26.01 -14.28
C ILE A 5 42.84 24.50 -14.17
N ASN A 6 43.93 23.77 -13.99
CA ASN A 6 43.92 22.33 -13.76
C ASN A 6 43.22 21.95 -12.44
N PHE A 7 43.48 22.71 -11.36
CA PHE A 7 42.76 22.53 -10.08
C PHE A 7 41.26 22.74 -10.22
N LEU A 8 40.84 23.81 -10.89
CA LEU A 8 39.40 24.04 -11.17
C LEU A 8 38.83 22.96 -12.05
N GLY A 9 39.53 22.53 -13.08
CA GLY A 9 39.09 21.47 -13.99
C GLY A 9 38.87 20.14 -13.27
N ASN A 10 39.82 19.76 -12.42
CA ASN A 10 39.72 18.54 -11.64
C ASN A 10 38.56 18.60 -10.63
N ASN A 11 38.43 19.71 -9.89
CA ASN A 11 37.32 19.85 -8.95
C ASN A 11 35.94 19.88 -9.64
N LEU A 12 35.83 20.47 -10.85
CA LEU A 12 34.59 20.42 -11.63
C LEU A 12 34.30 19.01 -12.17
N ALA A 13 35.34 18.28 -12.59
CA ALA A 13 35.19 16.89 -13.00
C ALA A 13 34.76 16.00 -11.82
N ASP A 14 35.43 16.17 -10.67
CA ASP A 14 35.03 15.45 -9.45
C ASP A 14 33.60 15.78 -9.04
N PHE A 15 33.24 17.07 -9.03
CA PHE A 15 31.84 17.48 -8.76
C PHE A 15 30.89 16.82 -9.71
N TRP A 16 31.18 16.75 -11.00
CA TRP A 16 30.33 16.09 -11.99
C TRP A 16 30.08 14.63 -11.65
N THR A 17 31.11 13.89 -11.23
CA THR A 17 30.97 12.46 -10.87
C THR A 17 30.06 12.22 -9.66
N TYR A 18 29.93 13.21 -8.77
CA TYR A 18 29.00 13.13 -7.62
C TYR A 18 27.56 13.46 -8.00
N THR A 19 27.31 14.08 -9.15
CA THR A 19 25.94 14.45 -9.53
C THR A 19 25.11 13.25 -9.94
N GLY A 20 23.81 13.32 -9.70
CA GLY A 20 22.85 12.34 -10.21
C GLY A 20 22.84 12.26 -11.74
N PHE A 21 23.21 13.32 -12.44
CA PHE A 21 23.26 13.32 -13.91
C PHE A 21 24.31 12.37 -14.47
N ALA A 22 25.47 12.32 -13.85
CA ALA A 22 26.56 11.40 -14.25
C ALA A 22 26.25 9.94 -13.94
N ASN A 23 25.42 9.70 -12.93
CA ASN A 23 25.08 8.37 -12.42
C ASN A 23 23.71 7.88 -12.92
N ALA A 24 23.04 8.66 -13.78
CA ALA A 24 21.72 8.33 -14.29
C ALA A 24 21.77 7.15 -15.27
N THR A 25 20.95 6.15 -15.03
CA THR A 25 20.71 5.03 -15.94
C THR A 25 19.33 5.20 -16.62
N VAL A 26 19.11 4.49 -17.71
CA VAL A 26 17.80 4.44 -18.37
C VAL A 26 16.71 3.99 -17.39
N GLY A 27 17.02 3.06 -16.49
CA GLY A 27 16.08 2.60 -15.45
C GLY A 27 15.65 3.73 -14.52
N HIS A 28 16.59 4.56 -14.04
CA HIS A 28 16.26 5.71 -13.21
C HIS A 28 15.34 6.69 -13.94
N ILE A 29 15.61 7.00 -15.20
CA ILE A 29 14.81 7.93 -16.00
C ILE A 29 13.38 7.38 -16.18
N VAL A 30 13.23 6.09 -16.54
CA VAL A 30 11.92 5.45 -16.69
C VAL A 30 11.13 5.51 -15.38
N MET A 31 11.75 5.17 -14.25
CA MET A 31 11.08 5.20 -12.95
C MET A 31 10.70 6.62 -12.51
N ILE A 32 11.54 7.61 -12.78
CA ILE A 32 11.21 9.01 -12.51
C ILE A 32 10.00 9.44 -13.35
N LEU A 33 9.94 9.07 -14.63
CA LEU A 33 8.80 9.35 -15.48
C LEU A 33 7.51 8.67 -14.97
N ILE A 34 7.60 7.44 -14.50
CA ILE A 34 6.48 6.73 -13.86
C ILE A 34 6.02 7.46 -12.59
N GLY A 35 6.94 7.91 -11.74
CA GLY A 35 6.62 8.69 -10.54
C GLY A 35 5.90 10.00 -10.87
N LEU A 36 6.40 10.74 -11.85
CA LEU A 36 5.77 11.97 -12.33
C LEU A 36 4.39 11.71 -12.96
N PHE A 37 4.24 10.60 -13.68
CA PHE A 37 2.94 10.19 -14.23
C PHE A 37 1.91 9.90 -13.13
N PHE A 38 2.29 9.25 -12.05
CA PHE A 38 1.38 9.02 -10.92
C PHE A 38 0.97 10.33 -10.24
N ILE A 39 1.92 11.26 -10.04
CA ILE A 39 1.60 12.59 -9.51
C ILE A 39 0.66 13.35 -10.46
N TYR A 40 0.90 13.26 -11.77
CA TYR A 40 0.00 13.86 -12.77
C TYR A 40 -1.42 13.27 -12.69
N LEU A 41 -1.58 11.95 -12.58
CA LEU A 41 -2.89 11.33 -12.43
C LEU A 41 -3.59 11.80 -11.15
N ALA A 42 -2.86 11.94 -10.06
CA ALA A 42 -3.39 12.40 -8.79
C ALA A 42 -3.88 13.85 -8.86
N VAL A 43 -3.07 14.74 -9.45
CA VAL A 43 -3.35 16.20 -9.46
C VAL A 43 -4.29 16.58 -10.59
N ALA A 44 -4.05 16.09 -11.82
CA ALA A 44 -4.81 16.52 -13.00
C ALA A 44 -6.09 15.70 -13.23
N LYS A 45 -6.15 14.46 -12.74
CA LYS A 45 -7.30 13.56 -12.90
C LYS A 45 -8.02 13.29 -11.59
N GLU A 46 -7.52 13.79 -10.47
CA GLU A 46 -8.08 13.62 -9.12
C GLU A 46 -8.23 12.13 -8.73
N PHE A 47 -7.33 11.25 -9.24
CA PHE A 47 -7.34 9.82 -8.95
C PHE A 47 -6.65 9.58 -7.62
N GLU A 48 -7.42 9.29 -6.58
CA GLU A 48 -6.94 8.95 -5.24
C GLU A 48 -5.66 9.73 -4.82
N PRO A 49 -5.72 11.08 -4.68
CA PRO A 49 -4.52 11.89 -4.44
C PRO A 49 -3.78 11.47 -3.16
N MET A 50 -4.50 11.00 -2.15
CA MET A 50 -3.93 10.58 -0.87
C MET A 50 -3.05 9.32 -0.99
N LEU A 51 -3.21 8.53 -2.07
CA LEU A 51 -2.39 7.36 -2.35
C LEU A 51 -1.34 7.65 -3.44
N LEU A 52 -1.77 8.19 -4.57
CA LEU A 52 -0.87 8.37 -5.74
C LEU A 52 0.22 9.42 -5.52
N ILE A 53 -0.04 10.50 -4.77
CA ILE A 53 0.98 11.51 -4.49
C ILE A 53 2.12 10.91 -3.66
N PRO A 54 1.88 10.29 -2.49
CA PRO A 54 2.96 9.66 -1.73
C PRO A 54 3.70 8.57 -2.50
N ILE A 55 2.99 7.75 -3.30
CA ILE A 55 3.61 6.72 -4.14
C ILE A 55 4.53 7.37 -5.18
N GLY A 56 4.04 8.38 -5.89
CA GLY A 56 4.81 9.10 -6.90
C GLY A 56 6.06 9.74 -6.30
N PHE A 57 5.94 10.42 -5.15
CA PHE A 57 7.09 10.96 -4.43
C PHE A 57 8.07 9.88 -3.96
N GLY A 58 7.57 8.75 -3.44
CA GLY A 58 8.40 7.63 -3.05
C GLY A 58 9.20 7.06 -4.23
N ILE A 59 8.56 6.92 -5.39
CA ILE A 59 9.23 6.50 -6.62
C ILE A 59 10.31 7.53 -7.04
N LEU A 60 10.02 8.84 -6.98
CA LEU A 60 11.00 9.87 -7.30
C LEU A 60 12.20 9.80 -6.38
N ILE A 61 11.99 9.85 -5.05
CA ILE A 61 13.05 9.84 -4.05
C ILE A 61 13.87 8.55 -4.13
N GLY A 62 13.21 7.40 -4.32
CA GLY A 62 13.88 6.10 -4.37
C GLY A 62 14.68 5.86 -5.65
N ASN A 63 14.49 6.68 -6.69
CA ASN A 63 15.17 6.53 -7.98
C ASN A 63 16.00 7.77 -8.38
N ILE A 64 16.31 8.67 -7.44
CA ILE A 64 17.28 9.73 -7.68
C ILE A 64 18.68 9.07 -7.78
N PRO A 65 19.36 9.21 -8.94
CA PRO A 65 20.68 8.62 -9.10
C PRO A 65 21.71 9.34 -8.23
N PHE A 66 22.64 8.61 -7.67
CA PHE A 66 23.77 9.14 -6.93
C PHE A 66 24.97 8.21 -7.04
N ASN A 67 26.17 8.71 -6.75
CA ASN A 67 27.38 7.91 -6.75
C ASN A 67 27.45 7.09 -5.45
N MET A 68 27.27 5.76 -5.56
CA MET A 68 27.32 4.85 -4.41
C MET A 68 28.74 4.77 -3.80
N GLU A 69 29.79 4.96 -4.59
CA GLU A 69 31.19 4.92 -4.10
C GLU A 69 31.57 6.17 -3.31
N ALA A 70 30.79 7.24 -3.43
CA ALA A 70 31.02 8.48 -2.72
C ALA A 70 30.70 8.42 -1.20
N GLY A 71 30.09 7.33 -0.72
CA GLY A 71 29.76 7.13 0.69
C GLY A 71 28.75 8.15 1.25
N LEU A 72 27.88 8.70 0.41
CA LEU A 72 26.91 9.75 0.78
C LEU A 72 25.82 9.27 1.75
N LYS A 73 25.59 7.96 1.85
CA LYS A 73 24.56 7.32 2.68
C LYS A 73 23.17 7.92 2.50
N VAL A 74 22.74 8.03 1.26
CA VAL A 74 21.42 8.60 0.90
C VAL A 74 20.46 7.55 0.33
N GLY A 75 20.97 6.39 -0.12
CA GLY A 75 20.17 5.35 -0.76
C GLY A 75 19.29 4.57 0.21
N ILE A 76 18.16 4.04 -0.30
CA ILE A 76 17.22 3.20 0.46
C ILE A 76 17.91 1.91 0.96
N TYR A 77 18.84 1.37 0.17
CA TYR A 77 19.53 0.12 0.48
C TYR A 77 20.92 0.32 1.12
N GLU A 78 21.35 1.56 1.32
CA GLU A 78 22.62 1.87 1.99
C GLU A 78 22.43 1.85 3.51
N GLU A 79 23.12 0.95 4.17
CA GLU A 79 23.09 0.84 5.63
C GLU A 79 23.49 2.16 6.31
N GLY A 80 22.67 2.59 7.26
CA GLY A 80 22.87 3.82 8.01
C GLY A 80 22.38 5.10 7.32
N SER A 81 21.78 5.01 6.13
CA SER A 81 21.05 6.13 5.56
C SER A 81 19.69 6.32 6.24
N VAL A 82 19.17 7.56 6.25
CA VAL A 82 17.84 7.85 6.80
C VAL A 82 16.75 7.08 6.05
N LEU A 83 16.87 6.98 4.72
CA LEU A 83 15.91 6.23 3.90
C LEU A 83 15.99 4.74 4.21
N ASN A 84 17.16 4.19 4.48
CA ASN A 84 17.31 2.79 4.90
C ASN A 84 16.67 2.52 6.26
N ILE A 85 16.85 3.41 7.23
CA ILE A 85 16.20 3.28 8.56
C ILE A 85 14.68 3.25 8.41
N LEU A 86 14.10 4.12 7.60
CA LEU A 86 12.66 4.09 7.30
C LEU A 86 12.26 2.81 6.57
N TYR A 87 13.05 2.36 5.60
CA TYR A 87 12.78 1.14 4.85
C TYR A 87 12.85 -0.12 5.74
N GLN A 88 13.69 -0.13 6.78
CA GLN A 88 13.73 -1.23 7.75
C GLN A 88 12.40 -1.45 8.46
N GLY A 89 11.59 -0.42 8.66
CA GLY A 89 10.24 -0.57 9.19
C GLY A 89 9.31 -1.37 8.28
N VAL A 90 9.55 -1.33 6.96
CA VAL A 90 8.84 -2.15 5.98
C VAL A 90 9.35 -3.59 6.01
N THR A 91 10.67 -3.79 5.90
CA THR A 91 11.32 -5.12 5.87
C THR A 91 11.16 -5.90 7.16
N SER A 92 11.20 -5.21 8.31
CA SER A 92 10.93 -5.79 9.63
C SER A 92 9.46 -6.12 9.85
N GLY A 93 8.55 -5.60 9.01
CA GLY A 93 7.14 -5.92 9.02
C GLY A 93 6.31 -5.26 10.14
N TRP A 94 6.80 -4.16 10.76
CA TRP A 94 6.04 -3.47 11.81
C TRP A 94 5.21 -2.27 11.29
N TYR A 95 5.52 -1.69 10.13
CA TYR A 95 4.66 -0.65 9.54
C TYR A 95 3.24 -1.15 9.19
N PRO A 96 3.04 -2.32 8.55
CA PRO A 96 1.69 -2.78 8.24
C PRO A 96 0.78 -2.87 9.47
N PRO A 97 1.18 -3.47 10.61
CA PRO A 97 0.38 -3.45 11.82
C PRO A 97 0.03 -2.05 12.33
N LEU A 98 0.95 -1.07 12.24
CA LEU A 98 0.68 0.32 12.61
C LEU A 98 -0.31 1.00 11.66
N ILE A 99 -0.24 0.70 10.37
CA ILE A 99 -1.22 1.19 9.39
C ILE A 99 -2.60 0.61 9.71
N PHE A 100 -2.68 -0.68 10.05
CA PHE A 100 -3.93 -1.31 10.46
C PHE A 100 -4.50 -0.71 11.75
N LEU A 101 -3.66 -0.30 12.69
CA LEU A 101 -4.09 0.46 13.87
C LEU A 101 -4.81 1.76 13.45
N GLY A 102 -4.22 2.51 12.53
CA GLY A 102 -4.82 3.75 12.01
C GLY A 102 -6.12 3.51 11.23
N ILE A 103 -6.14 2.51 10.37
CA ILE A 103 -7.35 2.12 9.61
C ILE A 103 -8.44 1.65 10.57
N GLY A 104 -8.10 0.81 11.55
CA GLY A 104 -9.04 0.33 12.56
C GLY A 104 -9.72 1.47 13.32
N ALA A 105 -8.96 2.53 13.66
CA ALA A 105 -9.48 3.70 14.33
C ALA A 105 -10.54 4.48 13.50
N MET A 106 -10.48 4.38 12.18
CA MET A 106 -11.40 5.08 11.27
C MET A 106 -12.54 4.17 10.78
N THR A 107 -12.48 2.87 11.04
CA THR A 107 -13.45 1.90 10.50
C THR A 107 -14.73 1.88 11.34
N ASP A 108 -15.89 1.99 10.69
CA ASP A 108 -17.20 1.78 11.31
C ASP A 108 -17.85 0.51 10.77
N PHE A 109 -17.95 -0.50 11.61
CA PHE A 109 -18.58 -1.79 11.28
C PHE A 109 -20.11 -1.79 11.37
N SER A 110 -20.75 -0.66 11.65
CA SER A 110 -22.20 -0.58 11.85
C SER A 110 -22.99 -1.14 10.67
N ALA A 111 -22.55 -0.88 9.43
CA ALA A 111 -23.21 -1.40 8.24
C ALA A 111 -23.13 -2.94 8.18
N LEU A 112 -21.99 -3.51 8.51
CA LEU A 112 -21.77 -4.97 8.52
C LEU A 112 -22.55 -5.66 9.64
N ILE A 113 -22.57 -5.07 10.83
CA ILE A 113 -23.34 -5.57 11.98
C ILE A 113 -24.84 -5.53 11.69
N SER A 114 -25.32 -4.45 11.04
CA SER A 114 -26.74 -4.28 10.70
C SER A 114 -27.20 -5.25 9.62
N ASN A 115 -26.34 -5.65 8.70
CA ASN A 115 -26.63 -6.58 7.62
C ASN A 115 -25.49 -7.58 7.39
N PRO A 116 -25.44 -8.69 8.17
CA PRO A 116 -24.37 -9.69 8.06
C PRO A 116 -24.21 -10.32 6.66
N LYS A 117 -25.24 -10.25 5.80
CA LYS A 117 -25.14 -10.73 4.42
C LYS A 117 -24.09 -10.00 3.60
N LEU A 118 -23.68 -8.78 4.01
CA LEU A 118 -22.60 -8.04 3.39
C LEU A 118 -21.25 -8.77 3.52
N MET A 119 -21.08 -9.64 4.53
CA MET A 119 -19.90 -10.50 4.65
C MET A 119 -19.72 -11.43 3.45
N LEU A 120 -20.82 -11.85 2.81
CA LEU A 120 -20.76 -12.69 1.60
C LEU A 120 -20.15 -11.95 0.41
N ILE A 121 -20.32 -10.63 0.34
CA ILE A 121 -19.70 -9.79 -0.70
C ILE A 121 -18.18 -9.76 -0.45
N GLY A 122 -17.76 -9.55 0.80
CA GLY A 122 -16.35 -9.62 1.17
C GLY A 122 -15.74 -11.00 0.89
N ALA A 123 -16.46 -12.08 1.22
CA ALA A 123 -16.02 -13.44 0.90
C ALA A 123 -15.88 -13.67 -0.61
N ALA A 124 -16.82 -13.16 -1.41
CA ALA A 124 -16.75 -13.25 -2.87
C ALA A 124 -15.52 -12.51 -3.43
N ALA A 125 -15.15 -11.37 -2.86
CA ALA A 125 -13.93 -10.64 -3.26
C ALA A 125 -12.65 -11.46 -3.07
N GLN A 126 -12.62 -12.40 -2.11
CA GLN A 126 -11.45 -13.26 -1.88
C GLN A 126 -11.19 -14.24 -3.05
N PHE A 127 -12.16 -14.51 -3.91
CA PHE A 127 -11.91 -15.26 -5.14
C PHE A 127 -10.85 -14.60 -6.02
N GLY A 128 -10.71 -13.27 -5.97
CA GLY A 128 -9.64 -12.54 -6.65
C GLY A 128 -8.24 -12.96 -6.19
N ILE A 129 -8.05 -13.21 -4.89
CA ILE A 129 -6.80 -13.69 -4.32
C ILE A 129 -6.46 -15.08 -4.89
N PHE A 130 -7.40 -16.00 -4.82
CA PHE A 130 -7.19 -17.36 -5.35
C PHE A 130 -6.96 -17.36 -6.86
N GLY A 131 -7.69 -16.55 -7.62
CA GLY A 131 -7.50 -16.38 -9.05
C GLY A 131 -6.09 -15.87 -9.39
N ALA A 132 -5.65 -14.82 -8.74
CA ALA A 132 -4.30 -14.26 -8.92
C ALA A 132 -3.20 -15.26 -8.50
N TYR A 133 -3.40 -15.99 -7.40
CA TYR A 133 -2.51 -17.06 -6.96
C TYR A 133 -2.35 -18.15 -8.03
N MET A 134 -3.46 -18.66 -8.55
CA MET A 134 -3.45 -19.71 -9.60
C MET A 134 -2.78 -19.22 -10.87
N ILE A 135 -3.02 -17.97 -11.27
CA ILE A 135 -2.38 -17.39 -12.46
C ILE A 135 -0.88 -17.25 -12.22
N ALA A 136 -0.45 -16.78 -11.05
CA ALA A 136 0.98 -16.67 -10.72
C ALA A 136 1.68 -18.04 -10.75
N LEU A 137 1.05 -19.10 -10.22
CA LEU A 137 1.57 -20.47 -10.34
C LEU A 137 1.68 -20.92 -11.80
N ALA A 138 0.67 -20.64 -12.61
CA ALA A 138 0.68 -20.97 -14.03
C ALA A 138 1.77 -20.20 -14.82
N MET A 139 2.17 -19.03 -14.35
CA MET A 139 3.28 -18.24 -14.89
C MET A 139 4.66 -18.73 -14.45
N GLY A 140 4.74 -19.72 -13.55
CA GLY A 140 5.97 -20.33 -13.10
C GLY A 140 6.59 -19.72 -11.84
N PHE A 141 5.88 -18.87 -11.11
CA PHE A 141 6.31 -18.42 -9.79
C PHE A 141 6.23 -19.57 -8.78
N ASP A 142 7.13 -19.58 -7.80
CA ASP A 142 7.06 -20.56 -6.72
C ASP A 142 5.83 -20.30 -5.83
N PRO A 143 5.36 -21.30 -5.05
CA PRO A 143 4.15 -21.14 -4.23
C PRO A 143 4.19 -19.99 -3.23
N MET A 144 5.37 -19.63 -2.68
CA MET A 144 5.51 -18.52 -1.75
C MET A 144 5.39 -17.18 -2.49
N GLN A 145 6.08 -17.05 -3.64
CA GLN A 145 5.96 -15.87 -4.50
C GLN A 145 4.54 -15.72 -5.03
N ALA A 146 3.94 -16.83 -5.48
CA ALA A 146 2.55 -16.82 -5.95
C ALA A 146 1.57 -16.38 -4.84
N GLY A 147 1.79 -16.81 -3.60
CA GLY A 147 1.02 -16.37 -2.43
C GLY A 147 1.16 -14.86 -2.18
N ALA A 148 2.38 -14.34 -2.26
CA ALA A 148 2.66 -12.92 -2.13
C ALA A 148 2.06 -12.08 -3.27
N ILE A 149 2.04 -12.60 -4.51
CA ILE A 149 1.38 -11.97 -5.65
C ILE A 149 -0.14 -12.05 -5.51
N GLY A 150 -0.66 -13.21 -5.11
CA GLY A 150 -2.09 -13.47 -5.00
C GLY A 150 -2.80 -12.51 -4.07
N ILE A 151 -2.16 -12.10 -2.96
CA ILE A 151 -2.76 -11.20 -1.98
C ILE A 151 -3.10 -9.81 -2.56
N ILE A 152 -2.47 -9.39 -3.66
CA ILE A 152 -2.81 -8.16 -4.37
C ILE A 152 -4.29 -8.17 -4.78
N GLY A 153 -4.82 -9.34 -5.15
CA GLY A 153 -6.23 -9.52 -5.49
C GLY A 153 -7.21 -9.23 -4.36
N GLY A 154 -6.73 -9.15 -3.10
CA GLY A 154 -7.53 -8.74 -1.95
C GLY A 154 -7.74 -7.24 -1.84
N ALA A 155 -7.05 -6.44 -2.66
CA ALA A 155 -7.08 -4.97 -2.67
C ALA A 155 -6.79 -4.35 -1.30
N ASP A 156 -5.82 -4.92 -0.57
CA ASP A 156 -5.37 -4.47 0.74
C ASP A 156 -3.84 -4.29 0.72
N GLY A 157 -3.39 -3.03 0.57
CA GLY A 157 -1.99 -2.66 0.45
C GLY A 157 -1.14 -3.07 1.65
N PRO A 158 -1.53 -2.73 2.89
CA PRO A 158 -0.78 -3.11 4.09
C PRO A 158 -0.62 -4.62 4.25
N THR A 159 -1.66 -5.41 4.00
CA THR A 159 -1.58 -6.87 4.01
C THR A 159 -0.64 -7.39 2.92
N ALA A 160 -0.68 -6.80 1.73
CA ALA A 160 0.22 -7.18 0.63
C ALA A 160 1.70 -6.96 1.01
N ILE A 161 2.03 -5.85 1.65
CA ILE A 161 3.39 -5.58 2.16
C ILE A 161 3.77 -6.57 3.26
N PHE A 162 2.88 -6.78 4.24
CA PHE A 162 3.15 -7.70 5.35
C PHE A 162 3.40 -9.12 4.85
N LEU A 163 2.55 -9.61 3.97
CA LEU A 163 2.67 -10.98 3.48
C LEU A 163 3.89 -11.14 2.56
N SER A 164 4.14 -10.17 1.67
CA SER A 164 5.30 -10.22 0.78
C SER A 164 6.63 -10.12 1.54
N SER A 165 6.70 -9.35 2.63
CA SER A 165 7.89 -9.29 3.49
C SER A 165 8.22 -10.65 4.13
N LYS A 166 7.24 -11.52 4.30
CA LYS A 166 7.39 -12.87 4.87
C LYS A 166 7.61 -13.96 3.82
N LEU A 167 6.87 -13.91 2.71
CA LEU A 167 6.86 -14.97 1.71
C LEU A 167 7.82 -14.73 0.55
N ALA A 168 8.00 -13.47 0.12
CA ALA A 168 8.79 -13.12 -1.05
C ALA A 168 9.44 -11.73 -0.88
N PRO A 169 10.44 -11.57 0.02
CA PRO A 169 11.08 -10.28 0.26
C PRO A 169 11.70 -9.64 -0.99
N ASN A 170 12.18 -10.48 -1.91
CA ASN A 170 12.74 -10.06 -3.21
C ASN A 170 11.71 -9.41 -4.15
N LEU A 171 10.42 -9.72 -4.00
CA LEU A 171 9.33 -9.15 -4.79
C LEU A 171 8.57 -8.06 -4.04
N MET A 172 8.90 -7.80 -2.78
CA MET A 172 8.13 -6.89 -1.91
C MET A 172 7.94 -5.50 -2.51
N GLY A 173 8.99 -4.91 -3.09
CA GLY A 173 8.91 -3.59 -3.73
C GLY A 173 7.95 -3.57 -4.92
N ALA A 174 8.06 -4.54 -5.81
CA ALA A 174 7.17 -4.66 -6.97
C ALA A 174 5.72 -4.93 -6.55
N ILE A 175 5.50 -5.78 -5.54
CA ILE A 175 4.18 -6.08 -4.99
C ILE A 175 3.57 -4.83 -4.32
N ALA A 176 4.34 -4.09 -3.54
CA ALA A 176 3.86 -2.86 -2.90
C ALA A 176 3.42 -1.82 -3.94
N VAL A 177 4.27 -1.53 -4.93
CA VAL A 177 3.92 -0.57 -6.01
C VAL A 177 2.69 -1.05 -6.78
N SER A 178 2.61 -2.34 -7.13
CA SER A 178 1.47 -2.90 -7.86
C SER A 178 0.17 -2.82 -7.05
N ALA A 179 0.20 -3.20 -5.76
CA ALA A 179 -0.96 -3.19 -4.89
C ALA A 179 -1.52 -1.78 -4.71
N TYR A 180 -0.68 -0.81 -4.37
CA TYR A 180 -1.13 0.57 -4.16
C TYR A 180 -1.54 1.27 -5.46
N SER A 181 -0.83 1.03 -6.57
CA SER A 181 -1.22 1.57 -7.88
C SER A 181 -2.56 1.01 -8.35
N TYR A 182 -2.79 -0.29 -8.17
CA TYR A 182 -4.07 -0.92 -8.45
C TYR A 182 -5.20 -0.30 -7.62
N MET A 183 -5.01 -0.14 -6.31
CA MET A 183 -6.01 0.47 -5.42
C MET A 183 -6.33 1.91 -5.85
N ALA A 184 -5.31 2.69 -6.19
CA ALA A 184 -5.49 4.06 -6.65
C ALA A 184 -6.24 4.18 -7.99
N LEU A 185 -6.18 3.14 -8.83
CA LEU A 185 -6.89 3.09 -10.11
C LEU A 185 -8.31 2.50 -10.02
N VAL A 186 -8.74 1.99 -8.86
CA VAL A 186 -10.08 1.43 -8.65
C VAL A 186 -11.21 2.37 -9.11
N PRO A 187 -11.19 3.69 -8.83
CA PRO A 187 -12.22 4.61 -9.30
C PRO A 187 -12.38 4.64 -10.83
N VAL A 188 -11.34 4.28 -11.56
CA VAL A 188 -11.34 4.22 -13.04
C VAL A 188 -11.77 2.85 -13.54
N ILE A 189 -11.31 1.79 -12.89
CA ILE A 189 -11.52 0.40 -13.31
C ILE A 189 -12.93 -0.08 -12.94
N GLN A 190 -13.42 0.28 -11.77
CA GLN A 190 -14.69 -0.22 -11.23
C GLN A 190 -15.92 0.20 -12.05
N PRO A 191 -16.13 1.47 -12.49
CA PRO A 191 -17.34 1.86 -13.19
C PRO A 191 -17.58 1.13 -14.51
N PRO A 192 -16.61 0.90 -15.39
CA PRO A 192 -16.81 0.09 -16.60
C PRO A 192 -17.24 -1.34 -16.29
N ILE A 193 -16.61 -2.00 -15.30
CA ILE A 193 -16.94 -3.37 -14.90
C ILE A 193 -18.35 -3.43 -14.33
N MET A 194 -18.73 -2.48 -13.47
CA MET A 194 -20.08 -2.39 -12.93
C MET A 194 -21.13 -2.22 -14.03
N ARG A 195 -20.84 -1.39 -15.04
CA ARG A 195 -21.75 -1.19 -16.19
C ARG A 195 -21.88 -2.43 -17.05
N LEU A 196 -20.83 -3.23 -17.18
CA LEU A 196 -20.82 -4.49 -17.93
C LEU A 196 -21.65 -5.55 -17.22
N LEU A 197 -21.55 -5.64 -15.88
CA LEU A 197 -22.17 -6.70 -15.09
C LEU A 197 -23.57 -6.39 -14.61
N THR A 198 -24.02 -5.12 -14.69
CA THR A 198 -25.32 -4.69 -14.17
C THR A 198 -26.15 -3.96 -15.21
N THR A 199 -27.46 -4.16 -15.13
CA THR A 199 -28.43 -3.42 -15.96
C THR A 199 -28.68 -2.00 -15.43
N LYS A 200 -29.24 -1.12 -16.26
CA LYS A 200 -29.63 0.23 -15.83
C LYS A 200 -30.66 0.19 -14.69
N HIS A 201 -31.58 -0.76 -14.72
CA HIS A 201 -32.61 -0.92 -13.70
C HIS A 201 -32.00 -1.31 -12.34
N GLU A 202 -31.09 -2.27 -12.31
CA GLU A 202 -30.41 -2.70 -11.08
C GLU A 202 -29.62 -1.58 -10.44
N ARG A 203 -29.00 -0.72 -11.22
CA ARG A 203 -28.23 0.45 -10.72
C ARG A 203 -29.10 1.54 -10.09
N LEU A 204 -30.41 1.54 -10.33
CA LEU A 204 -31.37 2.49 -9.75
C LEU A 204 -31.95 1.98 -8.41
N ILE A 205 -31.70 0.73 -8.03
CA ILE A 205 -32.19 0.16 -6.77
C ILE A 205 -31.50 0.87 -5.61
N ARG A 206 -32.27 1.50 -4.74
CA ARG A 206 -31.78 2.11 -3.51
C ARG A 206 -31.84 1.11 -2.38
N MET A 207 -30.71 0.91 -1.71
CA MET A 207 -30.67 0.09 -0.50
C MET A 207 -31.43 0.76 0.65
N LYS A 208 -32.09 -0.06 1.47
CA LYS A 208 -32.73 0.43 2.69
C LYS A 208 -31.64 0.93 3.67
N PRO A 209 -31.95 2.00 4.44
CA PRO A 209 -31.01 2.43 5.48
C PRO A 209 -30.71 1.28 6.46
N PRO A 210 -29.48 1.15 6.94
CA PRO A 210 -29.13 0.14 7.93
C PRO A 210 -29.89 0.38 9.24
N ARG A 211 -30.14 -0.69 9.99
CA ARG A 211 -30.70 -0.55 11.35
C ARG A 211 -29.71 0.17 12.28
N VAL A 212 -30.22 0.83 13.28
CA VAL A 212 -29.38 1.40 14.34
C VAL A 212 -28.72 0.25 15.11
N VAL A 213 -27.41 0.30 15.23
CA VAL A 213 -26.60 -0.69 15.96
C VAL A 213 -26.34 -0.16 17.37
N SER A 214 -26.53 -1.01 18.36
CA SER A 214 -26.30 -0.66 19.77
C SER A 214 -24.80 -0.50 20.06
N HIS A 215 -24.44 0.27 21.09
CA HIS A 215 -23.05 0.45 21.50
C HIS A 215 -22.39 -0.90 21.88
N THR A 216 -23.14 -1.77 22.57
CA THR A 216 -22.67 -3.09 22.96
C THR A 216 -22.33 -3.96 21.75
N GLU A 217 -23.17 -3.95 20.71
CA GLU A 217 -22.87 -4.69 19.45
C GLU A 217 -21.61 -4.16 18.78
N LYS A 218 -21.40 -2.83 18.77
CA LYS A 218 -20.20 -2.23 18.16
C LYS A 218 -18.91 -2.63 18.87
N VAL A 219 -18.94 -2.83 20.17
CA VAL A 219 -17.78 -3.26 20.97
C VAL A 219 -17.58 -4.78 20.90
N MET A 220 -18.67 -5.55 21.05
CA MET A 220 -18.58 -7.01 21.07
C MET A 220 -18.21 -7.63 19.74
N PHE A 221 -18.70 -7.08 18.63
CA PHE A 221 -18.45 -7.61 17.28
C PHE A 221 -16.95 -7.70 16.94
N PRO A 222 -16.14 -6.63 17.11
CA PRO A 222 -14.70 -6.70 16.85
C PRO A 222 -13.98 -7.68 17.79
N ILE A 223 -14.36 -7.75 19.06
CA ILE A 223 -13.74 -8.65 20.04
C ILE A 223 -13.99 -10.11 19.64
N ILE A 224 -15.23 -10.46 19.32
CA ILE A 224 -15.58 -11.81 18.88
C ILE A 224 -14.87 -12.13 17.55
N GLY A 225 -14.88 -11.18 16.62
CA GLY A 225 -14.19 -11.33 15.33
C GLY A 225 -12.68 -11.54 15.49
N LEU A 226 -12.04 -10.77 16.37
CA LEU A 226 -10.62 -10.93 16.69
C LEU A 226 -10.33 -12.34 17.24
N LEU A 227 -11.05 -12.74 18.27
CA LEU A 227 -10.82 -14.05 18.91
C LEU A 227 -11.03 -15.17 17.89
N LEU A 228 -12.16 -15.17 17.19
CA LEU A 228 -12.46 -16.21 16.21
C LEU A 228 -11.37 -16.29 15.14
N THR A 229 -10.97 -15.15 14.57
CA THR A 229 -9.99 -15.12 13.48
C THR A 229 -8.59 -15.50 13.97
N CYS A 230 -8.17 -15.03 15.15
CA CYS A 230 -6.86 -15.36 15.69
C CYS A 230 -6.77 -16.81 16.17
N PHE A 231 -7.87 -17.42 16.61
CA PHE A 231 -7.89 -18.86 16.89
C PHE A 231 -7.80 -19.70 15.61
N LEU A 232 -8.38 -19.23 14.51
CA LEU A 232 -8.27 -19.91 13.20
C LEU A 232 -6.91 -19.67 12.53
N VAL A 233 -6.40 -18.44 12.59
CA VAL A 233 -5.17 -18.01 11.92
C VAL A 233 -4.30 -17.19 12.89
N PRO A 234 -3.51 -17.84 13.77
CA PRO A 234 -2.70 -17.14 14.78
C PRO A 234 -1.69 -16.15 14.20
N SER A 235 -1.18 -16.41 12.99
CA SER A 235 -0.24 -15.51 12.29
C SER A 235 -0.83 -14.15 11.91
N GLY A 236 -2.15 -14.02 11.89
CA GLY A 236 -2.86 -12.76 11.66
C GLY A 236 -2.91 -11.83 12.88
N LEU A 237 -2.53 -12.32 14.08
CA LEU A 237 -2.62 -11.56 15.33
C LEU A 237 -1.99 -10.15 15.28
N PRO A 238 -0.79 -9.95 14.71
CA PRO A 238 -0.19 -8.61 14.66
C PRO A 238 -1.02 -7.60 13.86
N LEU A 239 -1.64 -8.03 12.76
CA LEU A 239 -2.46 -7.18 11.92
C LEU A 239 -3.83 -6.92 12.55
N LEU A 240 -4.55 -7.99 12.89
CA LEU A 240 -5.92 -7.92 13.41
C LEU A 240 -5.96 -7.39 14.83
N GLY A 241 -4.99 -7.76 15.67
CA GLY A 241 -4.92 -7.30 17.06
C GLY A 241 -4.83 -5.79 17.13
N LEU A 242 -3.94 -5.17 16.37
CA LEU A 242 -3.80 -3.71 16.36
C LEU A 242 -4.97 -3.02 15.66
N SER A 243 -5.53 -3.61 14.59
CA SER A 243 -6.71 -3.06 13.91
C SER A 243 -7.93 -2.98 14.82
N LEU A 244 -8.15 -3.98 15.65
CA LEU A 244 -9.38 -4.10 16.46
C LEU A 244 -9.26 -3.52 17.88
N ILE A 245 -8.04 -3.30 18.42
CA ILE A 245 -7.83 -2.65 19.71
C ILE A 245 -8.51 -1.27 19.76
N HIS A 246 -8.39 -0.49 18.70
CA HIS A 246 -8.91 0.88 18.67
C HIS A 246 -10.44 0.96 18.65
N ILE A 247 -11.12 -0.09 18.20
CA ILE A 247 -12.60 -0.13 18.15
C ILE A 247 -13.17 -0.36 19.54
N SER A 248 -12.43 -0.97 20.44
CA SER A 248 -12.81 -1.17 21.84
C SER A 248 -12.56 0.08 22.72
N GLU A 249 -11.75 1.03 22.26
CA GLU A 249 -11.57 2.29 22.98
C GLU A 249 -12.79 3.21 22.75
N PRO A 250 -13.48 3.65 23.81
CA PRO A 250 -14.53 4.65 23.68
C PRO A 250 -13.90 6.01 23.37
N THR A 251 -13.54 6.25 22.13
CA THR A 251 -13.26 7.61 21.66
C THR A 251 -14.54 8.40 21.83
N ARG A 252 -14.67 9.11 22.95
CA ARG A 252 -15.60 10.20 23.09
C ARG A 252 -15.22 11.25 22.03
N ARG A 253 -15.72 11.09 20.82
CA ARG A 253 -15.91 12.22 19.94
C ARG A 253 -16.97 13.11 20.62
N ARG A 254 -16.54 13.97 21.53
CA ARG A 254 -17.29 15.20 21.82
C ARG A 254 -17.29 15.94 20.49
N GLY A 255 -18.46 15.92 19.83
CA GLY A 255 -18.65 16.66 18.62
C GLY A 255 -18.23 18.10 18.84
N ILE A 256 -17.29 18.55 18.04
CA ILE A 256 -17.15 19.96 17.76
C ILE A 256 -18.29 20.21 16.78
N SER A 257 -19.42 20.63 17.34
CA SER A 257 -20.46 21.26 16.54
C SER A 257 -19.94 22.63 16.14
N TYR A 258 -19.74 22.82 14.86
CA TYR A 258 -19.76 24.14 14.24
C TYR A 258 -21.13 24.38 13.64
#